data_b65381297c56cb08a3024baf3f66c578
#
_entry.id   b65381297c56cb08a3024baf3f66c578
#
_cell.length_a   1.000
_cell.length_b   1.000
_cell.length_c   1.000
_cell.angle_alpha   90.00
_cell.angle_beta   90.00
_cell.angle_gamma   90.00
#
_symmetry.space_group_name_H-M   'P 1'
#
loop_
_entity.id
_entity.type
_entity.pdbx_description
1 polymer ?
#
loop_
_entity_poly.entity_id
_entity_poly.type
_entity_poly.pdbx_seq_one_letter_code
_entity_poly.pdbx_strand_id
1 'polypeptide(L)'
;TTGGSSLFYYASCFPVPHRMLERYGIDVRREEKEIRRELPIAPLKDAMVTPMATRIMESARSLGHDWKLLDKFMYQDRWRPGDAFGYYGDPKNIKWSARMYVGEAVANGAEMLNNAKVTGVILEGDRAKGVEFIAGGKTHRVFADNVVLSAGGIGTPVILRTMGIREAGKNFFYDPLISVCGKVDSAIKRADEIPMSAGCHLPDEGIVMTDMALPTFLDRIFTLQVLRFWRLFETRKTLRIMIKVRDDLAGRLTDRGGVRKNLTSADRAKLNRGYEIAREILHRAGARGVYRTWYLAAHPGGTVKLGEFLDSNLAVKNYSNLFVCDCSAIPEPWGLPPTLTLLCLGRRLGR
;
A
#
# COMPACT_ATOMS: atom_id res chain seq x y z
N THR A 1 0.12 0.07 15.30
CA THR A 1 0.60 1.45 15.15
C THR A 1 -0.56 2.34 14.73
N THR A 2 -0.83 3.43 15.44
CA THR A 2 -1.88 4.40 15.14
C THR A 2 -1.66 5.01 13.75
N GLY A 3 -2.67 4.95 12.87
CA GLY A 3 -2.55 5.35 11.47
C GLY A 3 -2.11 4.22 10.53
N GLY A 4 -1.83 3.03 11.04
CA GLY A 4 -1.51 1.84 10.25
C GLY A 4 -0.31 2.03 9.30
N SER A 5 -0.36 1.38 8.13
CA SER A 5 0.71 1.45 7.12
C SER A 5 0.85 2.82 6.45
N SER A 6 -0.12 3.75 6.63
CA SER A 6 0.00 5.11 6.12
C SER A 6 1.15 5.92 6.77
N LEU A 7 1.72 5.43 7.86
CA LEU A 7 2.93 6.03 8.44
C LEU A 7 4.18 5.76 7.61
N PHE A 8 4.21 4.65 6.88
CA PHE A 8 5.39 4.16 6.14
C PHE A 8 5.25 4.27 4.62
N TYR A 9 4.06 4.62 4.11
CA TYR A 9 3.84 4.73 2.68
C TYR A 9 4.52 5.96 2.07
N TYR A 10 4.63 6.00 0.77
CA TYR A 10 5.28 7.10 0.04
C TYR A 10 4.31 8.22 -0.38
N ALA A 11 3.18 8.33 0.27
CA ALA A 11 2.13 9.32 0.00
C ALA A 11 1.58 9.30 -1.44
N SER A 12 1.81 8.25 -2.22
CA SER A 12 1.28 8.18 -3.58
C SER A 12 -0.21 7.87 -3.59
N CYS A 13 -0.95 8.62 -4.39
CA CYS A 13 -2.38 8.47 -4.58
C CYS A 13 -2.65 7.83 -5.95
N PHE A 14 -3.44 6.77 -5.96
CA PHE A 14 -3.86 6.09 -7.18
C PHE A 14 -5.38 6.09 -7.29
N PRO A 15 -5.93 5.98 -8.52
CA PRO A 15 -7.37 6.02 -8.75
C PRO A 15 -8.12 4.91 -8.01
N VAL A 16 -9.36 5.22 -7.63
CA VAL A 16 -10.29 4.24 -7.08
C VAL A 16 -10.76 3.31 -8.21
N PRO A 17 -10.79 1.99 -8.03
CA PRO A 17 -11.25 1.05 -9.03
C PRO A 17 -12.79 0.97 -9.07
N HIS A 18 -13.46 2.06 -9.48
CA HIS A 18 -14.93 2.19 -9.46
C HIS A 18 -15.64 1.02 -10.13
N ARG A 19 -15.22 0.66 -11.38
CA ARG A 19 -15.84 -0.45 -12.12
C ARG A 19 -15.75 -1.79 -11.38
N MET A 20 -14.67 -2.01 -10.62
CA MET A 20 -14.56 -3.21 -9.79
C MET A 20 -15.55 -3.14 -8.64
N LEU A 21 -15.58 -2.05 -7.88
CA LEU A 21 -16.45 -1.90 -6.72
C LEU A 21 -17.94 -1.94 -7.09
N GLU A 22 -18.32 -1.36 -8.22
CA GLU A 22 -19.70 -1.38 -8.74
C GLU A 22 -20.23 -2.80 -8.99
N ARG A 23 -19.37 -3.75 -9.43
CA ARG A 23 -19.77 -5.15 -9.56
C ARG A 23 -20.19 -5.78 -8.23
N TYR A 24 -19.78 -5.21 -7.13
CA TYR A 24 -20.13 -5.62 -5.76
C TYR A 24 -21.15 -4.70 -5.09
N GLY A 25 -21.83 -3.83 -5.87
CA GLY A 25 -22.88 -2.95 -5.37
C GLY A 25 -22.36 -1.73 -4.58
N ILE A 26 -21.10 -1.35 -4.78
CA ILE A 26 -20.48 -0.22 -4.07
C ILE A 26 -20.16 0.92 -5.05
N ASP A 27 -20.80 2.07 -4.86
CA ASP A 27 -20.41 3.35 -5.46
C ASP A 27 -19.81 4.26 -4.39
N VAL A 28 -18.60 4.77 -4.65
CA VAL A 28 -17.85 5.67 -3.75
C VAL A 28 -17.41 6.96 -4.45
N ARG A 29 -18.02 7.34 -5.57
CA ARG A 29 -17.66 8.56 -6.30
C ARG A 29 -17.88 9.82 -5.47
N ARG A 30 -18.94 9.83 -4.67
CA ARG A 30 -19.22 10.92 -3.73
C ARG A 30 -18.12 11.04 -2.70
N GLU A 31 -17.75 9.93 -2.06
CA GLU A 31 -16.70 9.86 -1.04
C GLU A 31 -15.34 10.26 -1.60
N GLU A 32 -14.99 9.80 -2.81
CA GLU A 32 -13.76 10.20 -3.47
C GLU A 32 -13.70 11.71 -3.71
N LYS A 33 -14.78 12.30 -4.23
CA LYS A 33 -14.86 13.74 -4.48
C LYS A 33 -14.67 14.56 -3.20
N GLU A 34 -15.28 14.13 -2.09
CA GLU A 34 -15.14 14.80 -0.80
C GLU A 34 -13.73 14.67 -0.25
N ILE A 35 -13.15 13.45 -0.28
CA ILE A 35 -11.78 13.19 0.18
C ILE A 35 -10.76 14.01 -0.62
N ARG A 36 -10.92 14.09 -1.94
CA ARG A 36 -10.03 14.89 -2.78
C ARG A 36 -10.11 16.40 -2.52
N ARG A 37 -11.24 16.89 -2.00
CA ARG A 37 -11.39 18.29 -1.58
C ARG A 37 -10.79 18.56 -0.20
N GLU A 38 -10.86 17.59 0.68
CA GLU A 38 -10.45 17.69 2.09
C GLU A 38 -8.95 17.44 2.27
N LEU A 39 -8.40 16.46 1.57
CA LEU A 39 -7.03 16.04 1.74
C LEU A 39 -6.09 16.69 0.71
N PRO A 40 -4.80 16.84 1.04
CA PRO A 40 -3.81 17.47 0.18
C PRO A 40 -3.39 16.55 -0.96
N ILE A 41 -4.33 16.22 -1.86
CA ILE A 41 -4.12 15.34 -3.02
C ILE A 41 -3.91 16.19 -4.25
N ALA A 42 -2.71 16.16 -4.80
CA ALA A 42 -2.35 16.84 -6.03
C ALA A 42 -1.15 16.16 -6.69
N PRO A 43 -0.94 16.35 -8.02
CA PRO A 43 0.31 15.99 -8.65
C PRO A 43 1.50 16.64 -7.96
N LEU A 44 2.63 15.93 -7.92
CA LEU A 44 3.85 16.51 -7.38
C LEU A 44 4.27 17.75 -8.19
N LYS A 45 4.61 18.86 -7.50
CA LYS A 45 5.08 20.09 -8.16
C LYS A 45 6.42 19.81 -8.85
N ASP A 46 6.61 20.36 -10.05
CA ASP A 46 7.84 20.14 -10.86
C ASP A 46 9.11 20.49 -10.09
N ALA A 47 9.11 21.58 -9.31
CA ALA A 47 10.24 21.97 -8.47
C ALA A 47 10.65 20.96 -7.41
N MET A 48 9.80 19.98 -7.10
CA MET A 48 10.04 18.90 -6.14
C MET A 48 10.50 17.61 -6.82
N VAL A 49 10.42 17.53 -8.14
CA VAL A 49 10.89 16.37 -8.90
C VAL A 49 12.41 16.39 -8.96
N THR A 50 13.01 15.35 -8.45
CA THR A 50 14.47 15.29 -8.31
C THR A 50 15.14 14.78 -9.57
N PRO A 51 16.46 15.04 -9.76
CA PRO A 51 17.16 14.67 -10.99
C PRO A 51 17.07 13.19 -11.36
N MET A 52 16.97 12.28 -10.37
CA MET A 52 16.80 10.85 -10.62
C MET A 52 15.44 10.57 -11.26
N ALA A 53 14.37 11.08 -10.69
CA ALA A 53 13.00 10.90 -11.18
C ALA A 53 12.83 11.55 -12.56
N THR A 54 13.35 12.78 -12.75
CA THR A 54 13.35 13.49 -14.04
C THR A 54 14.03 12.67 -15.14
N ARG A 55 15.24 12.18 -14.88
CA ARG A 55 16.00 11.40 -15.87
C ARG A 55 15.31 10.10 -16.27
N ILE A 56 14.68 9.40 -15.31
CA ILE A 56 13.88 8.20 -15.60
C ILE A 56 12.66 8.58 -16.45
N MET A 57 11.92 9.61 -16.04
CA MET A 57 10.71 10.06 -16.72
C MET A 57 10.97 10.49 -18.18
N GLU A 58 11.99 11.30 -18.42
CA GLU A 58 12.39 11.74 -19.76
C GLU A 58 12.81 10.56 -20.64
N SER A 59 13.60 9.63 -20.08
CA SER A 59 14.03 8.44 -20.80
C SER A 59 12.86 7.53 -21.15
N ALA A 60 11.91 7.33 -20.23
CA ALA A 60 10.71 6.54 -20.46
C ALA A 60 9.81 7.17 -21.55
N ARG A 61 9.61 8.49 -21.49
CA ARG A 61 8.83 9.24 -22.50
C ARG A 61 9.47 9.18 -23.88
N SER A 62 10.80 9.24 -23.96
CA SER A 62 11.52 9.13 -25.25
C SER A 62 11.37 7.74 -25.89
N LEU A 63 10.96 6.73 -25.12
CA LEU A 63 10.63 5.38 -25.59
C LEU A 63 9.12 5.17 -25.80
N GLY A 64 8.31 6.24 -25.69
CA GLY A 64 6.87 6.17 -25.92
C GLY A 64 6.02 5.73 -24.73
N HIS A 65 6.59 5.61 -23.51
CA HIS A 65 5.83 5.27 -22.34
C HIS A 65 5.09 6.49 -21.76
N ASP A 66 3.81 6.34 -21.37
CA ASP A 66 3.02 7.38 -20.70
C ASP A 66 3.47 7.53 -19.22
N TRP A 67 4.69 8.04 -19.05
CA TRP A 67 5.27 8.28 -17.76
C TRP A 67 4.97 9.70 -17.27
N LYS A 68 4.26 9.83 -16.15
CA LYS A 68 3.77 11.11 -15.64
C LYS A 68 3.94 11.25 -14.14
N LEU A 69 3.87 12.48 -13.66
CA LEU A 69 3.88 12.77 -12.23
C LEU A 69 2.68 12.10 -11.55
N LEU A 70 2.90 11.56 -10.35
CA LEU A 70 1.86 10.91 -9.57
C LEU A 70 1.23 11.88 -8.58
N ASP A 71 -0.07 11.73 -8.37
CA ASP A 71 -0.76 12.40 -7.27
C ASP A 71 -0.17 11.96 -5.93
N LYS A 72 -0.05 12.90 -5.01
CA LYS A 72 0.51 12.70 -3.67
C LYS A 72 -0.45 13.19 -2.59
N PHE A 73 -0.60 12.41 -1.52
CA PHE A 73 -1.19 12.86 -0.26
C PHE A 73 -0.16 13.68 0.52
N MET A 74 0.10 14.91 0.07
CA MET A 74 1.24 15.67 0.56
C MET A 74 0.94 17.15 0.71
N TYR A 75 1.24 17.71 1.87
CA TYR A 75 1.25 19.15 2.11
C TYR A 75 2.51 19.75 1.49
N GLN A 76 2.51 19.90 0.18
CA GLN A 76 3.71 20.23 -0.62
C GLN A 76 4.34 21.57 -0.22
N ASP A 77 3.57 22.53 0.31
CA ASP A 77 4.08 23.81 0.79
C ASP A 77 4.88 23.72 2.10
N ARG A 78 4.77 22.60 2.82
CA ARG A 78 5.58 22.31 4.03
C ARG A 78 6.95 21.76 3.69
N TRP A 79 7.11 21.16 2.53
CA TRP A 79 8.38 20.56 2.12
C TRP A 79 9.44 21.62 1.84
N ARG A 80 10.68 21.34 2.22
CA ARG A 80 11.87 22.16 1.90
C ARG A 80 12.98 21.25 1.38
N PRO A 81 13.89 21.75 0.51
CA PRO A 81 15.06 21.00 0.09
C PRO A 81 15.84 20.45 1.30
N GLY A 82 16.14 19.15 1.26
CA GLY A 82 16.75 18.43 2.38
C GLY A 82 15.77 17.68 3.29
N ASP A 83 14.46 17.93 3.16
CA ASP A 83 13.46 17.19 3.90
C ASP A 83 13.23 15.80 3.27
N ALA A 84 13.42 14.76 4.08
CA ALA A 84 13.10 13.39 3.71
C ALA A 84 11.83 12.92 4.42
N PHE A 85 11.02 12.12 3.73
CA PHE A 85 9.89 11.42 4.33
C PHE A 85 9.78 10.00 3.74
N GLY A 86 9.01 9.14 4.38
CA GLY A 86 8.83 7.77 3.93
C GLY A 86 9.01 6.77 5.07
N TYR A 87 9.85 5.74 4.88
CA TYR A 87 10.03 4.64 5.82
C TYR A 87 10.41 5.02 7.25
N TYR A 88 11.11 6.12 7.45
CA TYR A 88 11.59 6.54 8.77
C TYR A 88 10.71 7.59 9.46
N GLY A 89 9.49 7.73 8.96
CA GLY A 89 8.55 8.70 9.50
C GLY A 89 8.58 10.03 8.74
N ASP A 90 7.87 10.97 9.30
CA ASP A 90 7.67 12.31 8.74
C ASP A 90 7.53 13.31 9.90
N PRO A 91 8.65 13.74 10.50
CA PRO A 91 8.61 14.60 11.68
C PRO A 91 7.99 15.98 11.41
N LYS A 92 7.96 16.41 10.14
CA LYS A 92 7.39 17.71 9.74
C LYS A 92 5.93 17.61 9.27
N ASN A 93 5.33 16.43 9.31
CA ASN A 93 3.98 16.16 8.79
C ASN A 93 3.80 16.70 7.36
N ILE A 94 4.75 16.40 6.49
CA ILE A 94 4.74 16.77 5.07
C ILE A 94 3.72 15.91 4.32
N LYS A 95 3.65 14.61 4.62
CA LYS A 95 2.64 13.72 4.06
C LYS A 95 1.43 13.62 4.98
N TRP A 96 0.26 13.47 4.38
CA TRP A 96 -0.92 13.06 5.12
C TRP A 96 -0.79 11.60 5.58
N SER A 97 -1.31 11.28 6.76
CA SER A 97 -1.45 9.91 7.25
C SER A 97 -2.76 9.73 8.01
N ALA A 98 -3.30 8.52 8.06
CA ALA A 98 -4.54 8.22 8.76
C ALA A 98 -4.49 8.51 10.28
N ARG A 99 -3.28 8.72 10.84
CA ARG A 99 -3.11 9.21 12.21
C ARG A 99 -3.81 10.56 12.43
N MET A 100 -3.93 11.40 11.40
CA MET A 100 -4.61 12.69 11.48
C MET A 100 -6.11 12.50 11.75
N TYR A 101 -6.76 11.59 11.03
CA TYR A 101 -8.16 11.24 11.30
C TYR A 101 -8.37 10.62 12.69
N VAL A 102 -7.42 9.81 13.17
CA VAL A 102 -7.49 9.29 14.55
C VAL A 102 -7.41 10.44 15.56
N GLY A 103 -6.51 11.41 15.32
CA GLY A 103 -6.40 12.61 16.16
C GLY A 103 -7.70 13.44 16.19
N GLU A 104 -8.32 13.63 15.03
CA GLU A 104 -9.62 14.32 14.93
C GLU A 104 -10.73 13.54 15.64
N ALA A 105 -10.79 12.21 15.48
CA ALA A 105 -11.76 11.38 16.18
C ALA A 105 -11.62 11.50 17.71
N VAL A 106 -10.40 11.45 18.23
CA VAL A 106 -10.13 11.61 19.67
C VAL A 106 -10.51 13.03 20.14
N ALA A 107 -10.21 14.06 19.35
CA ALA A 107 -10.60 15.44 19.66
C ALA A 107 -12.13 15.61 19.67
N ASN A 108 -12.87 14.76 18.96
CA ASN A 108 -14.34 14.71 18.96
C ASN A 108 -14.93 13.67 19.96
N GLY A 109 -14.14 13.20 20.92
CA GLY A 109 -14.60 12.37 22.03
C GLY A 109 -14.47 10.87 21.84
N ALA A 110 -13.81 10.40 20.77
CA ALA A 110 -13.50 8.98 20.64
C ALA A 110 -12.41 8.55 21.61
N GLU A 111 -12.60 7.39 22.26
CA GLU A 111 -11.56 6.79 23.11
C GLU A 111 -10.59 5.95 22.29
N MET A 112 -9.30 6.06 22.59
CA MET A 112 -8.25 5.28 21.94
C MET A 112 -7.47 4.45 22.94
N LEU A 113 -7.49 3.12 22.75
CA LEU A 113 -6.70 2.18 23.54
C LEU A 113 -5.47 1.72 22.74
N ASN A 114 -4.30 2.17 23.15
CA ASN A 114 -3.03 1.71 22.60
C ASN A 114 -2.55 0.42 23.30
N ASN A 115 -1.67 -0.35 22.62
CA ASN A 115 -1.12 -1.59 23.12
C ASN A 115 -2.19 -2.63 23.54
N ALA A 116 -3.36 -2.54 22.93
CA ALA A 116 -4.49 -3.44 23.10
C ALA A 116 -4.60 -4.36 21.88
N LYS A 117 -4.19 -5.63 22.03
CA LYS A 117 -4.24 -6.62 20.94
C LYS A 117 -5.60 -7.33 20.97
N VAL A 118 -6.47 -7.03 20.01
CA VAL A 118 -7.73 -7.76 19.84
C VAL A 118 -7.44 -9.23 19.52
N THR A 119 -8.07 -10.12 20.26
CA THR A 119 -7.92 -11.58 20.16
C THR A 119 -9.16 -12.28 19.64
N GLY A 120 -10.33 -11.64 19.73
CA GLY A 120 -11.58 -12.20 19.22
C GLY A 120 -12.73 -11.22 19.29
N VAL A 121 -13.86 -11.61 18.70
CA VAL A 121 -15.15 -10.91 18.77
C VAL A 121 -16.04 -11.66 19.75
N ILE A 122 -16.70 -10.94 20.64
CA ILE A 122 -17.69 -11.48 21.57
C ILE A 122 -19.01 -11.57 20.82
N LEU A 123 -19.59 -12.75 20.76
CA LEU A 123 -20.82 -13.05 20.02
C LEU A 123 -21.98 -13.44 20.95
N GLU A 124 -23.17 -13.05 20.57
CA GLU A 124 -24.44 -13.56 21.09
C GLU A 124 -25.34 -13.88 19.89
N GLY A 125 -25.46 -15.16 19.56
CA GLY A 125 -26.09 -15.59 18.32
C GLY A 125 -25.35 -15.04 17.08
N ASP A 126 -26.08 -14.33 16.22
CA ASP A 126 -25.58 -13.65 15.01
C ASP A 126 -25.12 -12.21 15.27
N ARG A 127 -25.12 -11.77 16.54
CA ARG A 127 -24.78 -10.39 16.90
C ARG A 127 -23.42 -10.29 17.57
N ALA A 128 -22.57 -9.39 17.07
CA ALA A 128 -21.35 -8.99 17.76
C ALA A 128 -21.72 -8.06 18.93
N LYS A 129 -21.23 -8.38 20.12
CA LYS A 129 -21.45 -7.60 21.34
C LYS A 129 -20.24 -6.75 21.71
N GLY A 130 -19.10 -6.99 21.08
CA GLY A 130 -17.86 -6.32 21.40
C GLY A 130 -16.65 -7.14 21.01
N VAL A 131 -15.51 -6.79 21.60
CA VAL A 131 -14.25 -7.50 21.35
C VAL A 131 -13.54 -7.86 22.66
N GLU A 132 -12.79 -8.95 22.60
CA GLU A 132 -11.83 -9.34 23.62
C GLU A 132 -10.42 -8.94 23.17
N PHE A 133 -9.62 -8.39 24.07
CA PHE A 133 -8.27 -7.94 23.77
C PHE A 133 -7.32 -8.19 24.95
N ILE A 134 -6.01 -8.25 24.65
CA ILE A 134 -4.95 -8.35 25.65
C ILE A 134 -4.26 -6.98 25.77
N ALA A 135 -4.20 -6.46 26.98
CA ALA A 135 -3.43 -5.26 27.34
C ALA A 135 -2.76 -5.47 28.70
N GLY A 136 -1.48 -5.09 28.84
CA GLY A 136 -0.72 -5.30 30.08
C GLY A 136 -0.64 -6.77 30.53
N GLY A 137 -0.69 -7.72 29.57
CA GLY A 137 -0.66 -9.16 29.84
C GLY A 137 -1.98 -9.74 30.39
N LYS A 138 -3.04 -8.94 30.47
CA LYS A 138 -4.37 -9.36 30.94
C LYS A 138 -5.38 -9.31 29.81
N THR A 139 -6.38 -10.18 29.89
CA THR A 139 -7.53 -10.18 28.99
C THR A 139 -8.58 -9.19 29.48
N HIS A 140 -9.05 -8.37 28.56
CA HIS A 140 -10.08 -7.34 28.77
C HIS A 140 -11.19 -7.51 27.74
N ARG A 141 -12.35 -6.93 28.02
CA ARG A 141 -13.51 -6.88 27.13
C ARG A 141 -14.03 -5.46 27.01
N VAL A 142 -14.44 -5.10 25.81
CA VAL A 142 -15.20 -3.86 25.54
C VAL A 142 -16.43 -4.22 24.73
N PHE A 143 -17.56 -3.62 25.08
CA PHE A 143 -18.86 -3.87 24.45
C PHE A 143 -19.26 -2.67 23.59
N ALA A 144 -19.94 -2.96 22.48
CA ALA A 144 -20.40 -1.96 21.53
C ALA A 144 -21.60 -2.47 20.72
N ASP A 145 -22.43 -1.55 20.23
CA ASP A 145 -23.56 -1.88 19.35
C ASP A 145 -23.11 -2.30 17.96
N ASN A 146 -22.04 -1.73 17.44
CA ASN A 146 -21.44 -2.08 16.17
C ASN A 146 -19.93 -2.36 16.35
N VAL A 147 -19.43 -3.34 15.63
CA VAL A 147 -18.01 -3.71 15.65
C VAL A 147 -17.43 -3.62 14.24
N VAL A 148 -16.38 -2.83 14.05
CA VAL A 148 -15.67 -2.69 12.79
C VAL A 148 -14.26 -3.25 12.92
N LEU A 149 -13.93 -4.29 12.17
CA LEU A 149 -12.59 -4.85 12.10
C LEU A 149 -11.78 -4.13 11.01
N SER A 150 -10.65 -3.52 11.41
CA SER A 150 -9.73 -2.82 10.52
C SER A 150 -8.27 -3.18 10.82
N ALA A 151 -8.02 -4.46 11.13
CA ALA A 151 -6.69 -4.96 11.48
C ALA A 151 -5.80 -5.27 10.26
N GLY A 152 -6.24 -4.90 9.07
CA GLY A 152 -5.52 -5.05 7.80
C GLY A 152 -5.62 -6.44 7.18
N GLY A 153 -5.06 -6.59 5.97
CA GLY A 153 -5.18 -7.82 5.17
C GLY A 153 -4.64 -9.10 5.84
N ILE A 154 -3.90 -8.97 6.94
CA ILE A 154 -3.40 -10.11 7.71
C ILE A 154 -4.12 -10.26 9.05
N GLY A 155 -4.33 -9.16 9.78
CA GLY A 155 -4.90 -9.21 11.12
C GLY A 155 -6.39 -9.54 11.14
N THR A 156 -7.17 -8.92 10.27
CA THR A 156 -8.63 -9.11 10.20
C THR A 156 -9.03 -10.57 9.96
N PRO A 157 -8.47 -11.29 8.95
CA PRO A 157 -8.84 -12.71 8.79
C PRO A 157 -8.41 -13.59 9.95
N VAL A 158 -7.32 -13.25 10.67
CA VAL A 158 -6.92 -13.98 11.88
C VAL A 158 -7.98 -13.84 12.98
N ILE A 159 -8.52 -12.63 13.19
CA ILE A 159 -9.61 -12.39 14.14
C ILE A 159 -10.87 -13.16 13.72
N LEU A 160 -11.28 -13.10 12.45
CA LEU A 160 -12.47 -13.81 11.96
C LEU A 160 -12.38 -15.33 12.11
N ARG A 161 -11.18 -15.90 12.00
CA ARG A 161 -10.98 -17.33 12.23
C ARG A 161 -11.27 -17.76 13.67
N THR A 162 -11.07 -16.88 14.67
CA THR A 162 -11.44 -17.19 16.06
C THR A 162 -12.95 -17.34 16.26
N MET A 163 -13.73 -16.80 15.32
CA MET A 163 -15.19 -16.94 15.25
C MET A 163 -15.66 -18.15 14.43
N GLY A 164 -14.73 -19.00 13.96
CA GLY A 164 -15.06 -20.15 13.13
C GLY A 164 -15.07 -19.90 11.62
N ILE A 165 -14.81 -18.69 11.14
CA ILE A 165 -14.72 -18.36 9.70
C ILE A 165 -13.35 -18.79 9.16
N ARG A 166 -13.12 -20.11 9.05
CA ARG A 166 -11.81 -20.71 8.74
C ARG A 166 -11.31 -20.43 7.32
N GLU A 167 -12.19 -20.09 6.39
CA GLU A 167 -11.84 -19.78 4.99
C GLU A 167 -11.23 -18.38 4.84
N ALA A 168 -11.44 -17.47 5.81
CA ALA A 168 -10.81 -16.15 5.80
C ALA A 168 -9.27 -16.29 5.73
N GLY A 169 -8.65 -15.50 4.85
CA GLY A 169 -7.21 -15.54 4.62
C GLY A 169 -6.74 -16.57 3.60
N LYS A 170 -7.65 -17.17 2.82
CA LYS A 170 -7.32 -17.98 1.64
C LYS A 170 -7.50 -17.19 0.35
N ASN A 171 -6.75 -17.57 -0.70
CA ASN A 171 -6.86 -17.00 -2.06
C ASN A 171 -6.85 -15.47 -2.05
N PHE A 172 -5.72 -14.89 -1.67
CA PHE A 172 -5.54 -13.45 -1.52
C PHE A 172 -4.46 -12.90 -2.47
N PHE A 173 -4.38 -11.59 -2.62
CA PHE A 173 -3.33 -10.89 -3.36
C PHE A 173 -2.35 -10.18 -2.40
N TYR A 174 -1.16 -9.83 -2.88
CA TYR A 174 -0.18 -9.05 -2.11
C TYR A 174 0.68 -8.10 -2.96
N ASP A 175 0.31 -7.86 -4.23
CA ASP A 175 0.99 -6.94 -5.15
C ASP A 175 2.53 -7.15 -5.17
N PRO A 176 3.03 -8.25 -5.74
CA PRO A 176 4.47 -8.53 -5.74
C PRO A 176 5.22 -7.49 -6.55
N LEU A 177 6.42 -7.16 -6.09
CA LEU A 177 7.24 -6.14 -6.70
C LEU A 177 8.73 -6.54 -6.74
N ILE A 178 9.43 -5.92 -7.68
CA ILE A 178 10.89 -5.89 -7.76
C ILE A 178 11.37 -4.46 -7.98
N SER A 179 12.62 -4.18 -7.64
CA SER A 179 13.30 -2.98 -8.08
C SER A 179 14.34 -3.33 -9.13
N VAL A 180 14.37 -2.58 -10.22
CA VAL A 180 15.39 -2.66 -11.26
C VAL A 180 16.35 -1.50 -11.08
N CYS A 181 17.61 -1.79 -10.96
CA CYS A 181 18.66 -0.85 -10.57
C CYS A 181 19.75 -0.80 -11.65
N GLY A 182 20.26 0.39 -11.95
CA GLY A 182 21.36 0.57 -12.88
C GLY A 182 22.27 1.73 -12.45
N LYS A 183 23.60 1.58 -12.65
CA LYS A 183 24.58 2.60 -12.30
C LYS A 183 24.74 3.62 -13.42
N VAL A 184 24.85 4.89 -13.06
CA VAL A 184 25.25 6.00 -13.92
C VAL A 184 26.62 6.56 -13.50
N ASP A 185 27.26 7.30 -14.40
CA ASP A 185 28.64 7.76 -14.18
C ASP A 185 28.76 8.85 -13.11
N SER A 186 27.77 9.74 -13.01
CA SER A 186 27.71 10.84 -12.04
C SER A 186 26.76 10.56 -10.87
N ALA A 187 26.99 11.21 -9.73
CA ALA A 187 26.02 11.18 -8.64
C ALA A 187 24.76 11.94 -9.07
N ILE A 188 23.61 11.27 -9.01
CA ILE A 188 22.32 11.81 -9.44
C ILE A 188 21.28 11.81 -8.33
N LYS A 189 21.38 10.87 -7.39
CA LYS A 189 20.46 10.77 -6.26
C LYS A 189 20.80 11.78 -5.19
N ARG A 190 19.80 12.53 -4.75
CA ARG A 190 19.88 13.48 -3.63
C ARG A 190 19.47 12.80 -2.32
N ALA A 191 19.75 13.43 -1.20
CA ALA A 191 19.31 12.94 0.12
C ALA A 191 17.80 13.14 0.34
N ASP A 192 17.22 14.12 -0.32
CA ASP A 192 15.83 14.57 -0.23
C ASP A 192 14.95 14.03 -1.38
N GLU A 193 15.31 12.91 -1.99
CA GLU A 193 14.50 12.27 -3.02
C GLU A 193 13.09 11.93 -2.52
N ILE A 194 12.09 12.29 -3.29
CA ILE A 194 10.70 11.92 -3.05
C ILE A 194 10.43 10.61 -3.78
N PRO A 195 10.17 9.50 -3.06
CA PRO A 195 9.91 8.22 -3.70
C PRO A 195 8.62 8.22 -4.48
N MET A 196 8.57 7.46 -5.59
CA MET A 196 7.38 7.36 -6.45
C MET A 196 6.87 8.73 -6.90
N SER A 197 7.76 9.58 -7.39
CA SER A 197 7.43 10.92 -7.89
C SER A 197 6.66 10.86 -9.20
N ALA A 198 7.07 9.94 -10.07
CA ALA A 198 6.48 9.74 -11.39
C ALA A 198 6.36 8.23 -11.71
N GLY A 199 5.51 7.89 -12.66
CA GLY A 199 5.31 6.50 -13.03
C GLY A 199 4.46 6.29 -14.26
N CYS A 200 4.37 5.04 -14.67
CA CYS A 200 3.56 4.55 -15.77
C CYS A 200 2.72 3.37 -15.30
N HIS A 201 1.46 3.33 -15.71
CA HIS A 201 0.55 2.21 -15.45
C HIS A 201 0.16 1.57 -16.78
N LEU A 202 0.34 0.26 -16.88
CA LEU A 202 -0.05 -0.59 -17.99
C LEU A 202 -1.23 -1.49 -17.53
N PRO A 203 -2.47 -0.98 -17.55
CA PRO A 203 -3.60 -1.65 -16.92
C PRO A 203 -3.91 -3.01 -17.55
N ASP A 204 -3.79 -3.15 -18.86
CA ASP A 204 -4.05 -4.40 -19.58
C ASP A 204 -3.02 -5.48 -19.24
N GLU A 205 -1.76 -5.08 -19.03
CA GLU A 205 -0.69 -5.98 -18.58
C GLU A 205 -0.71 -6.18 -17.05
N GLY A 206 -1.43 -5.36 -16.29
CA GLY A 206 -1.46 -5.39 -14.84
C GLY A 206 -0.12 -5.01 -14.21
N ILE A 207 0.61 -4.06 -14.82
CA ILE A 207 1.93 -3.62 -14.40
C ILE A 207 1.90 -2.13 -14.04
N VAL A 208 2.50 -1.75 -12.94
CA VAL A 208 2.80 -0.37 -12.60
C VAL A 208 4.29 -0.20 -12.35
N MET A 209 4.85 0.86 -12.91
CA MET A 209 6.27 1.22 -12.76
C MET A 209 6.39 2.64 -12.23
N THR A 210 7.33 2.86 -11.30
CA THR A 210 7.62 4.19 -10.75
C THR A 210 9.11 4.35 -10.51
N ASP A 211 9.60 5.58 -10.46
CA ASP A 211 10.89 5.83 -9.83
C ASP A 211 10.84 5.39 -8.35
N MET A 212 11.97 4.96 -7.81
CA MET A 212 12.04 4.50 -6.42
C MET A 212 13.29 5.02 -5.72
N ALA A 213 13.13 6.06 -4.93
CA ALA A 213 14.14 6.50 -4.00
C ALA A 213 14.08 5.67 -2.71
N LEU A 214 15.21 5.15 -2.27
CA LEU A 214 15.35 4.46 -1.00
C LEU A 214 16.35 5.19 -0.11
N PRO A 215 16.12 5.23 1.21
CA PRO A 215 17.16 5.63 2.14
C PRO A 215 18.42 4.78 1.95
N THR A 216 19.60 5.38 2.08
CA THR A 216 20.88 4.73 1.79
C THR A 216 21.04 3.40 2.52
N PHE A 217 20.54 3.29 3.76
CA PHE A 217 20.61 2.06 4.53
C PHE A 217 19.81 0.91 3.87
N LEU A 218 18.55 1.15 3.49
CA LEU A 218 17.72 0.14 2.81
C LEU A 218 18.26 -0.19 1.43
N ASP A 219 18.81 0.79 0.72
CA ASP A 219 19.44 0.60 -0.57
C ASP A 219 20.64 -0.37 -0.47
N ARG A 220 21.44 -0.22 0.57
CA ARG A 220 22.55 -1.15 0.87
C ARG A 220 22.03 -2.55 1.22
N ILE A 221 20.99 -2.69 2.03
CA ILE A 221 20.41 -4.00 2.35
C ILE A 221 19.93 -4.71 1.07
N PHE A 222 19.18 -4.04 0.20
CA PHE A 222 18.72 -4.64 -1.06
C PHE A 222 19.87 -5.00 -2.00
N THR A 223 20.94 -4.21 -1.98
CA THR A 223 22.18 -4.51 -2.75
C THR A 223 22.90 -5.74 -2.21
N LEU A 224 22.94 -5.89 -0.88
CA LEU A 224 23.49 -7.09 -0.21
C LEU A 224 22.68 -8.35 -0.51
N GLN A 225 21.35 -8.27 -0.49
CA GLN A 225 20.48 -9.41 -0.80
C GLN A 225 20.79 -10.07 -2.15
N VAL A 226 21.23 -9.28 -3.13
CA VAL A 226 21.59 -9.78 -4.47
C VAL A 226 23.10 -9.99 -4.64
N LEU A 227 23.85 -10.04 -3.54
CA LEU A 227 25.30 -10.31 -3.46
C LEU A 227 26.15 -9.33 -4.29
N ARG A 228 25.73 -8.09 -4.46
CA ARG A 228 26.46 -7.08 -5.22
C ARG A 228 27.28 -6.14 -4.31
N PHE A 229 28.16 -6.69 -3.50
CA PHE A 229 28.95 -6.00 -2.47
C PHE A 229 29.70 -4.77 -2.99
N TRP A 230 30.24 -4.83 -4.20
CA TRP A 230 30.95 -3.70 -4.83
C TRP A 230 30.08 -2.50 -5.14
N ARG A 231 28.75 -2.62 -5.05
CA ARG A 231 27.78 -1.54 -5.29
C ARG A 231 27.32 -0.83 -4.04
N LEU A 232 27.74 -1.25 -2.85
CA LEU A 232 27.29 -0.69 -1.56
C LEU A 232 27.60 0.80 -1.40
N PHE A 233 28.63 1.28 -2.06
CA PHE A 233 29.06 2.69 -2.00
C PHE A 233 28.58 3.51 -3.21
N GLU A 234 27.82 2.92 -4.12
CA GLU A 234 27.36 3.55 -5.37
C GLU A 234 25.90 4.02 -5.30
N THR A 235 25.30 4.04 -4.11
CA THR A 235 23.86 4.36 -3.92
C THR A 235 23.46 5.70 -4.54
N ARG A 236 24.33 6.71 -4.49
CA ARG A 236 24.10 8.04 -5.10
C ARG A 236 24.20 8.05 -6.62
N LYS A 237 24.76 7.01 -7.23
CA LYS A 237 24.91 6.83 -8.68
C LYS A 237 23.95 5.77 -9.22
N THR A 238 22.96 5.33 -8.45
CA THR A 238 22.03 4.27 -8.85
C THR A 238 20.69 4.85 -9.20
N LEU A 239 20.28 4.70 -10.47
CA LEU A 239 18.89 4.86 -10.90
C LEU A 239 18.09 3.62 -10.50
N ARG A 240 16.82 3.81 -10.13
CA ARG A 240 15.98 2.71 -9.68
C ARG A 240 14.54 2.88 -10.16
N ILE A 241 14.00 1.83 -10.77
CA ILE A 241 12.59 1.71 -11.13
C ILE A 241 12.00 0.57 -10.32
N MET A 242 10.92 0.84 -9.59
CA MET A 242 10.09 -0.18 -8.96
C MET A 242 9.08 -0.68 -9.98
N ILE A 243 8.91 -1.98 -10.04
CA ILE A 243 7.86 -2.65 -10.81
C ILE A 243 6.98 -3.39 -9.83
N LYS A 244 5.71 -3.16 -9.89
CA LYS A 244 4.69 -3.85 -9.12
C LYS A 244 3.64 -4.42 -10.07
N VAL A 245 3.15 -5.61 -9.79
CA VAL A 245 2.18 -6.28 -10.67
C VAL A 245 0.92 -6.68 -9.93
N ARG A 246 -0.18 -6.71 -10.67
CA ARG A 246 -1.43 -7.34 -10.26
C ARG A 246 -1.24 -8.84 -10.29
N ASP A 247 -1.22 -9.47 -9.12
CA ASP A 247 -0.98 -10.90 -8.96
C ASP A 247 -2.28 -11.72 -8.92
N ASP A 248 -2.15 -13.02 -9.14
CA ASP A 248 -3.27 -13.93 -9.05
C ASP A 248 -3.70 -14.14 -7.59
N LEU A 249 -5.01 -14.37 -7.38
CA LEU A 249 -5.53 -14.79 -6.08
C LEU A 249 -5.03 -16.20 -5.77
N ALA A 250 -4.21 -16.33 -4.75
CA ALA A 250 -3.61 -17.60 -4.36
C ALA A 250 -3.15 -17.57 -2.89
N GLY A 251 -2.66 -18.72 -2.42
CA GLY A 251 -2.04 -18.82 -1.11
C GLY A 251 -3.00 -18.80 0.07
N ARG A 252 -2.43 -18.81 1.25
CA ARG A 252 -3.18 -18.81 2.52
C ARG A 252 -2.37 -18.17 3.63
N LEU A 253 -3.05 -17.63 4.61
CA LEU A 253 -2.46 -17.26 5.89
C LEU A 253 -2.47 -18.47 6.85
N THR A 254 -1.49 -18.54 7.72
CA THR A 254 -1.54 -19.46 8.89
C THR A 254 -2.40 -18.84 9.99
N ASP A 255 -2.77 -19.63 11.01
CA ASP A 255 -3.59 -19.13 12.13
C ASP A 255 -2.89 -18.04 12.96
N ARG A 256 -1.56 -17.95 12.86
CA ARG A 256 -0.75 -16.89 13.48
C ARG A 256 -0.44 -15.72 12.54
N GLY A 257 -1.09 -15.65 11.36
CA GLY A 257 -0.87 -14.60 10.37
C GLY A 257 0.38 -14.75 9.49
N GLY A 258 1.06 -15.91 9.54
CA GLY A 258 2.16 -16.21 8.64
C GLY A 258 1.66 -16.36 7.19
N VAL A 259 2.37 -15.79 6.23
CA VAL A 259 2.00 -15.78 4.81
C VAL A 259 2.60 -17.01 4.11
N ARG A 260 1.78 -17.76 3.40
CA ARG A 260 2.17 -18.87 2.51
C ARG A 260 1.58 -18.64 1.12
N LYS A 261 2.34 -17.97 0.27
CA LYS A 261 1.95 -17.69 -1.12
C LYS A 261 3.18 -17.73 -2.03
N ASN A 262 3.07 -18.45 -3.13
CA ASN A 262 4.05 -18.48 -4.19
C ASN A 262 3.57 -17.66 -5.38
N LEU A 263 4.49 -17.06 -6.12
CA LEU A 263 4.20 -16.42 -7.41
C LEU A 263 3.81 -17.50 -8.44
N THR A 264 2.73 -17.24 -9.17
CA THR A 264 2.34 -18.07 -10.32
C THR A 264 3.29 -17.84 -11.50
N SER A 265 3.17 -18.67 -12.54
CA SER A 265 3.89 -18.44 -13.80
C SER A 265 3.47 -17.12 -14.46
N ALA A 266 2.17 -16.77 -14.39
CA ALA A 266 1.64 -15.51 -14.90
C ALA A 266 2.20 -14.30 -14.14
N ASP A 267 2.28 -14.36 -12.80
CA ASP A 267 2.89 -13.29 -12.00
C ASP A 267 4.35 -13.07 -12.38
N ARG A 268 5.11 -14.17 -12.55
CA ARG A 268 6.53 -14.11 -12.96
C ARG A 268 6.68 -13.53 -14.37
N ALA A 269 5.79 -13.87 -15.29
CA ALA A 269 5.78 -13.33 -16.65
C ALA A 269 5.56 -11.81 -16.65
N LYS A 270 4.59 -11.32 -15.87
CA LYS A 270 4.36 -9.87 -15.69
C LYS A 270 5.59 -9.15 -15.10
N LEU A 271 6.20 -9.72 -14.05
CA LEU A 271 7.42 -9.15 -13.46
C LEU A 271 8.60 -9.15 -14.43
N ASN A 272 8.76 -10.19 -15.24
CA ASN A 272 9.79 -10.25 -16.27
C ASN A 272 9.52 -9.23 -17.39
N ARG A 273 8.26 -9.08 -17.83
CA ARG A 273 7.87 -8.06 -18.81
C ARG A 273 8.20 -6.64 -18.31
N GLY A 274 7.80 -6.33 -17.07
CA GLY A 274 8.16 -5.04 -16.43
C GLY A 274 9.67 -4.85 -16.30
N TYR A 275 10.43 -5.93 -15.98
CA TYR A 275 11.89 -5.88 -15.92
C TYR A 275 12.51 -5.48 -17.26
N GLU A 276 12.06 -6.06 -18.39
CA GLU A 276 12.59 -5.73 -19.71
C GLU A 276 12.31 -4.27 -20.07
N ILE A 277 11.10 -3.76 -19.81
CA ILE A 277 10.75 -2.35 -20.04
C ILE A 277 11.63 -1.44 -19.17
N ALA A 278 11.74 -1.72 -17.87
CA ALA A 278 12.56 -0.92 -16.97
C ALA A 278 14.06 -0.98 -17.32
N ARG A 279 14.56 -2.11 -17.80
CA ARG A 279 15.93 -2.26 -18.29
C ARG A 279 16.19 -1.35 -19.49
N GLU A 280 15.28 -1.31 -20.44
CA GLU A 280 15.37 -0.46 -21.61
C GLU A 280 15.38 1.03 -21.22
N ILE A 281 14.45 1.43 -20.34
CA ILE A 281 14.39 2.81 -19.82
C ILE A 281 15.71 3.18 -19.10
N LEU A 282 16.24 2.30 -18.27
CA LEU A 282 17.49 2.55 -17.56
C LEU A 282 18.70 2.64 -18.50
N HIS A 283 18.77 1.80 -19.55
CA HIS A 283 19.80 1.90 -20.57
C HIS A 283 19.69 3.22 -21.35
N ARG A 284 18.48 3.64 -21.73
CA ARG A 284 18.22 4.93 -22.33
C ARG A 284 18.64 6.09 -21.43
N ALA A 285 18.47 5.93 -20.12
CA ALA A 285 18.95 6.88 -19.11
C ALA A 285 20.50 6.84 -18.91
N GLY A 286 21.23 6.03 -19.67
CA GLY A 286 22.68 5.89 -19.58
C GLY A 286 23.16 5.01 -18.43
N ALA A 287 22.28 4.19 -17.86
CA ALA A 287 22.67 3.28 -16.80
C ALA A 287 23.32 1.99 -17.35
N ARG A 288 24.29 1.47 -16.62
CA ARG A 288 25.03 0.25 -16.93
C ARG A 288 24.91 -0.78 -15.81
N GLY A 289 25.16 -2.06 -16.16
CA GLY A 289 25.15 -3.16 -15.19
C GLY A 289 23.81 -3.29 -14.48
N VAL A 290 22.74 -3.24 -15.25
CA VAL A 290 21.37 -3.34 -14.74
C VAL A 290 21.12 -4.68 -14.07
N TYR A 291 20.42 -4.66 -12.93
CA TYR A 291 20.06 -5.85 -12.15
C TYR A 291 18.71 -5.63 -11.45
N ARG A 292 18.12 -6.71 -10.96
CA ARG A 292 16.89 -6.66 -10.15
C ARG A 292 17.13 -7.14 -8.73
N THR A 293 16.29 -6.66 -7.80
CA THR A 293 16.26 -7.14 -6.42
C THR A 293 15.52 -8.48 -6.31
N TRP A 294 15.52 -9.07 -5.13
CA TRP A 294 14.60 -10.14 -4.81
C TRP A 294 13.15 -9.65 -4.84
N TYR A 295 12.23 -10.61 -4.86
CA TYR A 295 10.80 -10.33 -4.78
C TYR A 295 10.44 -9.77 -3.40
N LEU A 296 9.66 -8.71 -3.42
CA LEU A 296 9.04 -8.11 -2.26
C LEU A 296 7.53 -8.15 -2.46
N ALA A 297 6.76 -7.83 -1.43
CA ALA A 297 5.31 -7.73 -1.48
C ALA A 297 4.84 -6.46 -0.77
N ALA A 298 3.71 -5.92 -1.26
CA ALA A 298 3.03 -4.79 -0.66
C ALA A 298 1.52 -5.10 -0.61
N HIS A 299 0.76 -4.36 0.16
CA HIS A 299 -0.70 -4.35 0.17
C HIS A 299 -1.39 -5.73 0.26
N PRO A 300 -1.06 -6.62 1.24
CA PRO A 300 -1.79 -7.86 1.38
C PRO A 300 -3.29 -7.56 1.55
N GLY A 301 -4.12 -8.13 0.67
CA GLY A 301 -5.53 -7.82 0.61
C GLY A 301 -6.36 -8.96 0.00
N GLY A 302 -7.69 -8.80 -0.01
CA GLY A 302 -8.59 -9.82 -0.51
C GLY A 302 -8.64 -11.08 0.36
N THR A 303 -8.36 -10.96 1.63
CA THR A 303 -8.40 -12.07 2.60
C THR A 303 -9.77 -12.26 3.25
N VAL A 304 -10.66 -11.26 3.13
CA VAL A 304 -12.06 -11.24 3.59
C VAL A 304 -12.91 -10.52 2.54
N LYS A 305 -12.93 -11.06 1.32
CA LYS A 305 -13.43 -10.38 0.11
C LYS A 305 -14.91 -10.01 0.16
N LEU A 306 -15.21 -8.81 -0.36
CA LEU A 306 -16.56 -8.44 -0.80
C LEU A 306 -17.14 -9.51 -1.72
N GLY A 307 -18.45 -9.76 -1.59
CA GLY A 307 -19.16 -10.78 -2.36
C GLY A 307 -18.98 -12.21 -1.80
N GLU A 308 -17.80 -12.55 -1.25
CA GLU A 308 -17.55 -13.84 -0.61
C GLU A 308 -17.92 -13.82 0.87
N PHE A 309 -17.26 -13.00 1.67
CA PHE A 309 -17.45 -12.89 3.13
C PHE A 309 -18.29 -11.69 3.54
N LEU A 310 -18.28 -10.63 2.73
CA LEU A 310 -18.92 -9.35 3.03
C LEU A 310 -20.02 -9.04 2.02
N ASP A 311 -21.03 -8.34 2.46
CA ASP A 311 -22.03 -7.72 1.59
C ASP A 311 -21.58 -6.33 1.10
N SER A 312 -22.45 -5.64 0.32
CA SER A 312 -22.18 -4.29 -0.20
C SER A 312 -22.09 -3.21 0.88
N ASN A 313 -22.52 -3.48 2.11
CA ASN A 313 -22.41 -2.58 3.25
C ASN A 313 -21.14 -2.86 4.08
N LEU A 314 -20.25 -3.73 3.60
CA LEU A 314 -19.07 -4.21 4.31
C LEU A 314 -19.40 -5.03 5.57
N ALA A 315 -20.66 -5.45 5.76
CA ALA A 315 -21.06 -6.32 6.85
C ALA A 315 -20.60 -7.75 6.59
N VAL A 316 -20.12 -8.41 7.63
CA VAL A 316 -19.76 -9.84 7.59
C VAL A 316 -21.05 -10.64 7.45
N LYS A 317 -21.16 -11.45 6.40
CA LYS A 317 -22.35 -12.27 6.15
C LYS A 317 -22.70 -13.12 7.37
N ASN A 318 -23.98 -13.24 7.66
CA ASN A 318 -24.55 -13.93 8.84
C ASN A 318 -24.31 -13.22 10.20
N TYR A 319 -23.83 -11.97 10.17
CA TYR A 319 -23.74 -11.14 11.39
C TYR A 319 -24.41 -9.79 11.14
N SER A 320 -25.21 -9.35 12.09
CA SER A 320 -26.08 -8.16 11.91
C SER A 320 -25.35 -6.83 12.07
N ASN A 321 -24.22 -6.79 12.80
CA ASN A 321 -23.55 -5.55 13.20
C ASN A 321 -22.02 -5.68 13.28
N LEU A 322 -21.45 -6.63 12.52
CA LEU A 322 -20.02 -6.83 12.38
C LEU A 322 -19.58 -6.43 10.99
N PHE A 323 -18.63 -5.51 10.90
CA PHE A 323 -18.16 -4.95 9.64
C PHE A 323 -16.65 -5.14 9.48
N VAL A 324 -16.18 -5.11 8.23
CA VAL A 324 -14.76 -5.10 7.89
C VAL A 324 -14.46 -3.93 6.96
N CYS A 325 -13.53 -3.06 7.36
CA CYS A 325 -13.13 -1.91 6.55
C CYS A 325 -11.61 -1.72 6.51
N ASP A 326 -10.96 -2.55 5.71
CA ASP A 326 -9.51 -2.47 5.42
C ASP A 326 -9.19 -3.19 4.11
N CYS A 327 -7.91 -3.39 3.80
CA CYS A 327 -7.47 -4.02 2.55
C CYS A 327 -7.95 -5.48 2.39
N SER A 328 -8.33 -6.16 3.49
CA SER A 328 -8.87 -7.51 3.43
C SER A 328 -10.19 -7.59 2.67
N ALA A 329 -10.99 -6.50 2.69
CA ALA A 329 -12.29 -6.41 2.03
C ALA A 329 -12.22 -6.28 0.51
N ILE A 330 -11.09 -5.87 -0.05
CA ILE A 330 -10.95 -5.68 -1.50
C ILE A 330 -11.19 -7.00 -2.23
N PRO A 331 -12.14 -7.05 -3.20
CA PRO A 331 -12.59 -8.32 -3.76
C PRO A 331 -11.62 -8.94 -4.77
N GLU A 332 -10.89 -8.11 -5.49
CA GLU A 332 -10.04 -8.52 -6.60
C GLU A 332 -8.71 -7.75 -6.59
N PRO A 333 -7.61 -8.37 -7.05
CA PRO A 333 -6.35 -7.65 -7.20
C PRO A 333 -6.45 -6.66 -8.36
N TRP A 334 -5.97 -5.43 -8.18
CA TRP A 334 -5.81 -4.48 -9.29
C TRP A 334 -4.39 -3.88 -9.39
N GLY A 335 -3.51 -4.28 -8.48
CA GLY A 335 -2.08 -3.96 -8.56
C GLY A 335 -1.70 -2.53 -8.22
N LEU A 336 -2.59 -1.74 -7.61
CA LEU A 336 -2.35 -0.35 -7.26
C LEU A 336 -2.42 -0.12 -5.73
N PRO A 337 -1.72 0.91 -5.20
CA PRO A 337 -1.83 1.29 -3.79
C PRO A 337 -3.27 1.60 -3.39
N PRO A 338 -3.78 1.02 -2.27
CA PRO A 338 -5.21 1.06 -1.94
C PRO A 338 -5.65 2.27 -1.12
N THR A 339 -4.76 3.21 -0.77
CA THR A 339 -5.02 4.24 0.25
C THR A 339 -6.31 5.03 -0.02
N LEU A 340 -6.47 5.60 -1.22
CA LEU A 340 -7.67 6.38 -1.55
C LEU A 340 -8.94 5.51 -1.52
N THR A 341 -8.86 4.29 -2.05
CA THR A 341 -9.99 3.35 -2.04
C THR A 341 -10.44 3.02 -0.61
N LEU A 342 -9.50 2.74 0.29
CA LEU A 342 -9.82 2.44 1.69
C LEU A 342 -10.40 3.64 2.43
N LEU A 343 -9.93 4.85 2.14
CA LEU A 343 -10.52 6.08 2.67
C LEU A 343 -11.97 6.26 2.20
N CYS A 344 -12.26 5.98 0.93
CA CYS A 344 -13.61 6.04 0.39
C CYS A 344 -14.54 5.01 1.05
N LEU A 345 -14.07 3.76 1.20
CA LEU A 345 -14.85 2.72 1.89
C LEU A 345 -15.10 3.07 3.35
N GLY A 346 -14.08 3.58 4.06
CA GLY A 346 -14.22 4.01 5.46
C GLY A 346 -15.22 5.17 5.62
N ARG A 347 -15.16 6.17 4.74
CA ARG A 347 -16.11 7.30 4.76
C ARG A 347 -17.54 6.85 4.44
N ARG A 348 -17.71 5.92 3.50
CA ARG A 348 -19.02 5.34 3.19
C ARG A 348 -19.60 4.55 4.37
N LEU A 349 -18.75 3.75 5.04
CA LEU A 349 -19.19 2.96 6.21
C LEU A 349 -19.57 3.84 7.41
N GLY A 350 -18.91 5.00 7.59
CA GLY A 350 -19.16 5.92 8.71
C GLY A 350 -20.40 6.81 8.55
N ARG A 351 -21.19 6.64 7.48
CA ARG A 351 -22.47 7.34 7.21
C ARG A 351 -23.65 6.49 7.59
#